data_cd92e6cc0e3c57e1bb0dd24574ba3bf3
#
_entry.id   cd92e6cc0e3c57e1bb0dd24574ba3bf3
#
_cell.length_a   1.000
_cell.length_b   1.000
_cell.length_c   1.000
_cell.angle_alpha   90.00
_cell.angle_beta   90.00
_cell.angle_gamma   90.00
#
_symmetry.space_group_name_H-M   'P 1'
#
loop_
_entity.id
_entity.type
_entity.pdbx_description
1 polymer ?
#
loop_
_entity_poly.entity_id
_entity_poly.type
_entity_poly.pdbx_seq_one_letter_code
_entity_poly.pdbx_strand_id
1 'polypeptide(L)'
;MNKVVIYTDGACKGNPGPGGWGALLRSEDGSEKELYGGEFGTTNNRMEMTAVIQALSALKRPCKITLHLDSQYVLKGITEWLPGWKAKGWRTAAKQPVKNVDLWQALDALVQNSGHVIDWRWVKGHAGDVGNERADGLANLGVELGQGSV
;
A
#
# COMPACT_ATOMS: atom_id res chain seq x y z
N MET A 1 -9.80 2.09 -20.76
CA MET A 1 -8.91 2.33 -19.61
C MET A 1 -7.59 1.64 -19.81
N ASN A 2 -6.52 2.29 -19.42
CA ASN A 2 -5.20 1.66 -19.36
C ASN A 2 -5.21 0.55 -18.31
N LYS A 3 -4.55 -0.54 -18.64
CA LYS A 3 -4.35 -1.65 -17.69
C LYS A 3 -2.98 -1.50 -17.04
N VAL A 4 -2.95 -1.58 -15.72
CA VAL A 4 -1.72 -1.45 -14.94
C VAL A 4 -1.65 -2.60 -13.95
N VAL A 5 -0.49 -3.22 -13.84
CA VAL A 5 -0.20 -4.21 -12.81
C VAL A 5 0.67 -3.55 -11.76
N ILE A 6 0.28 -3.67 -10.50
CA ILE A 6 1.00 -3.05 -9.40
C ILE A 6 1.40 -4.12 -8.38
N TYR A 7 2.62 -4.01 -7.88
CA TYR A 7 3.14 -4.80 -6.77
C TYR A 7 3.56 -3.85 -5.66
N THR A 8 3.11 -4.08 -4.44
CA THR A 8 3.43 -3.22 -3.29
C THR A 8 3.99 -4.04 -2.15
N ASP A 9 4.85 -3.41 -1.36
CA ASP A 9 5.40 -4.02 -0.15
C ASP A 9 5.79 -2.96 0.87
N GLY A 10 5.85 -3.36 2.13
CA GLY A 10 6.31 -2.53 3.22
C GLY A 10 7.24 -3.30 4.13
N ALA A 11 8.16 -2.61 4.74
CA ALA A 11 9.13 -3.19 5.66
C ALA A 11 9.37 -2.24 6.82
N CYS A 12 9.71 -2.79 7.98
CA CYS A 12 10.00 -1.98 9.16
C CYS A 12 11.00 -2.72 10.05
N LYS A 13 12.01 -1.99 10.51
CA LYS A 13 12.97 -2.53 11.50
C LYS A 13 12.51 -2.14 12.88
N GLY A 14 11.95 -3.11 13.59
CA GLY A 14 11.25 -2.83 14.82
C GLY A 14 9.82 -2.39 14.56
N ASN A 15 9.02 -2.29 15.57
CA ASN A 15 7.61 -1.95 15.40
C ASN A 15 7.10 -1.25 16.65
N PRO A 16 7.28 0.10 16.79
CA PRO A 16 7.71 1.05 15.75
C PRO A 16 9.23 1.11 15.54
N GLY A 17 9.61 1.67 14.38
CA GLY A 17 11.01 1.86 14.01
C GLY A 17 11.16 2.42 12.60
N PRO A 18 12.38 2.46 12.05
CA PRO A 18 12.59 2.89 10.69
C PRO A 18 11.91 1.93 9.72
N GLY A 19 11.14 2.47 8.81
CA GLY A 19 10.41 1.68 7.83
C GLY A 19 10.55 2.20 6.43
N GLY A 20 10.17 1.36 5.47
CA GLY A 20 10.17 1.72 4.06
C GLY A 20 9.03 1.06 3.33
N TRP A 21 8.70 1.63 2.19
CA TRP A 21 7.67 1.11 1.31
C TRP A 21 8.19 1.09 -0.12
N GLY A 22 7.65 0.19 -0.92
CA GLY A 22 8.01 0.07 -2.31
C GLY A 22 6.82 -0.31 -3.18
N ALA A 23 6.83 0.17 -4.42
CA ALA A 23 5.81 -0.16 -5.40
C ALA A 23 6.42 -0.25 -6.79
N LEU A 24 6.03 -1.28 -7.53
CA LEU A 24 6.37 -1.44 -8.94
C LEU A 24 5.08 -1.34 -9.74
N LEU A 25 5.04 -0.41 -10.69
CA LEU A 25 3.91 -0.22 -11.58
C LEU A 25 4.34 -0.60 -13.00
N ARG A 26 3.57 -1.47 -13.64
CA ARG A 26 3.84 -1.92 -15.00
C ARG A 26 2.63 -1.69 -15.87
N SER A 27 2.77 -0.95 -16.96
CA SER A 27 1.68 -0.72 -17.90
C SER A 27 1.67 -1.75 -19.03
N GLU A 28 0.59 -1.75 -19.83
CA GLU A 28 0.40 -2.71 -20.92
C GLU A 28 1.51 -2.66 -21.97
N ASP A 29 2.10 -1.49 -22.18
CA ASP A 29 3.16 -1.32 -23.18
C ASP A 29 4.52 -1.82 -22.68
N GLY A 30 4.57 -2.36 -21.47
CA GLY A 30 5.80 -2.85 -20.87
C GLY A 30 6.60 -1.81 -20.10
N SER A 31 6.18 -0.53 -20.11
CA SER A 31 6.88 0.47 -19.31
C SER A 31 6.64 0.22 -17.82
N GLU A 32 7.67 0.51 -17.03
CA GLU A 32 7.67 0.29 -15.59
C GLU A 32 8.06 1.55 -14.85
N LYS A 33 7.47 1.71 -13.67
CA LYS A 33 7.81 2.78 -12.75
C LYS A 33 8.03 2.19 -11.38
N GLU A 34 9.15 2.54 -10.77
CA GLU A 34 9.47 2.13 -9.41
C GLU A 34 9.33 3.31 -8.48
N LEU A 35 8.64 3.09 -7.35
CA LEU A 35 8.46 4.09 -6.31
C LEU A 35 8.94 3.50 -5.00
N TYR A 36 9.58 4.30 -4.17
CA TYR A 36 9.95 3.89 -2.81
C TYR A 36 10.16 5.10 -1.93
N GLY A 37 10.07 4.87 -0.64
CA GLY A 37 10.30 5.90 0.35
C GLY A 37 10.43 5.30 1.73
N GLY A 38 10.75 6.14 2.72
CA GLY A 38 10.93 5.67 4.08
C GLY A 38 10.39 6.66 5.09
N GLU A 39 10.16 6.17 6.30
CA GLU A 39 9.73 6.97 7.46
C GLU A 39 10.53 6.55 8.67
N PHE A 40 10.81 7.51 9.56
CA PHE A 40 11.64 7.26 10.72
C PHE A 40 10.91 6.49 11.82
N GLY A 41 9.82 6.84 12.30
CA GLY A 41 9.11 6.18 13.39
C GLY A 41 7.77 5.63 12.92
N THR A 42 7.77 4.47 12.29
CA THR A 42 6.58 3.91 11.67
C THR A 42 6.38 2.45 12.05
N THR A 43 5.41 1.79 11.43
CA THR A 43 5.12 0.38 11.63
C THR A 43 5.05 -0.33 10.29
N ASN A 44 5.14 -1.65 10.31
CA ASN A 44 5.03 -2.46 9.10
C ASN A 44 3.67 -2.21 8.41
N ASN A 45 2.58 -2.21 9.16
CA ASN A 45 1.26 -1.99 8.58
C ASN A 45 1.13 -0.62 7.91
N ARG A 46 1.69 0.44 8.53
CA ARG A 46 1.67 1.76 7.93
C ARG A 46 2.46 1.80 6.62
N MET A 47 3.58 1.09 6.55
CA MET A 47 4.39 1.04 5.32
C MET A 47 3.68 0.25 4.22
N GLU A 48 3.02 -0.83 4.55
CA GLU A 48 2.20 -1.58 3.60
C GLU A 48 1.09 -0.70 3.01
N MET A 49 0.40 0.04 3.86
CA MET A 49 -0.66 0.95 3.43
C MET A 49 -0.11 2.10 2.58
N THR A 50 1.02 2.68 3.00
CA THR A 50 1.66 3.79 2.29
C THR A 50 2.08 3.39 0.89
N ALA A 51 2.58 2.17 0.71
CA ALA A 51 2.94 1.66 -0.61
C ALA A 51 1.74 1.67 -1.56
N VAL A 52 0.58 1.21 -1.10
CA VAL A 52 -0.65 1.22 -1.90
C VAL A 52 -1.10 2.64 -2.21
N ILE A 53 -1.10 3.52 -1.21
CA ILE A 53 -1.49 4.93 -1.38
C ILE A 53 -0.60 5.61 -2.42
N GLN A 54 0.70 5.46 -2.31
CA GLN A 54 1.65 6.09 -3.24
C GLN A 54 1.51 5.54 -4.65
N ALA A 55 1.32 4.23 -4.79
CA ALA A 55 1.12 3.61 -6.09
C ALA A 55 -0.14 4.13 -6.78
N LEU A 56 -1.26 4.16 -6.08
CA LEU A 56 -2.52 4.64 -6.65
C LEU A 56 -2.45 6.16 -6.94
N SER A 57 -1.78 6.92 -6.08
CA SER A 57 -1.63 8.37 -6.27
C SER A 57 -0.76 8.72 -7.47
N ALA A 58 0.12 7.83 -7.89
CA ALA A 58 1.00 8.05 -9.04
C ALA A 58 0.24 7.99 -10.37
N LEU A 59 -0.93 7.36 -10.39
CA LEU A 59 -1.74 7.24 -11.60
C LEU A 59 -2.68 8.42 -11.72
N LYS A 60 -2.54 9.20 -12.80
CA LYS A 60 -3.26 10.45 -12.99
C LYS A 60 -4.57 10.30 -13.75
N ARG A 61 -4.84 9.12 -14.30
CA ARG A 61 -6.06 8.82 -15.05
C ARG A 61 -6.68 7.53 -14.53
N PRO A 62 -8.01 7.36 -14.65
CA PRO A 62 -8.63 6.10 -14.28
C PRO A 62 -8.01 4.93 -15.02
N CYS A 63 -7.64 3.90 -14.28
CA CYS A 63 -6.98 2.71 -14.80
C CYS A 63 -7.69 1.45 -14.33
N LYS A 64 -7.58 0.40 -15.11
CA LYS A 64 -7.93 -0.94 -14.67
C LYS A 64 -6.69 -1.56 -14.05
N ILE A 65 -6.72 -1.79 -12.75
CA ILE A 65 -5.55 -2.15 -11.97
C ILE A 65 -5.67 -3.57 -11.43
N THR A 66 -4.61 -4.37 -11.60
CA THR A 66 -4.41 -5.59 -10.83
C THR A 66 -3.33 -5.29 -9.81
N LEU A 67 -3.69 -5.25 -8.53
CA LEU A 67 -2.77 -4.87 -7.47
C LEU A 67 -2.44 -6.08 -6.60
N HIS A 68 -1.16 -6.44 -6.59
CA HIS A 68 -0.63 -7.56 -5.81
C HIS A 68 -0.03 -7.05 -4.52
N LEU A 69 -0.46 -7.61 -3.39
CA LEU A 69 0.05 -7.26 -2.07
C LEU A 69 0.12 -8.51 -1.20
N ASP A 70 1.06 -8.53 -0.27
CA ASP A 70 1.20 -9.65 0.67
C ASP A 70 0.59 -9.35 2.04
N SER A 71 0.12 -8.13 2.26
CA SER A 71 -0.47 -7.72 3.53
C SER A 71 -1.95 -8.11 3.60
N GLN A 72 -2.27 -9.08 4.44
CA GLN A 72 -3.66 -9.43 4.71
C GLN A 72 -4.37 -8.33 5.49
N TYR A 73 -3.65 -7.58 6.32
CA TYR A 73 -4.20 -6.44 7.05
C TYR A 73 -4.80 -5.41 6.09
N VAL A 74 -4.03 -5.02 5.07
CA VAL A 74 -4.52 -4.06 4.07
C VAL A 74 -5.67 -4.64 3.26
N LEU A 75 -5.51 -5.87 2.80
CA LEU A 75 -6.55 -6.52 1.98
C LEU A 75 -7.86 -6.63 2.74
N LYS A 76 -7.83 -7.11 3.97
CA LYS A 76 -9.04 -7.26 4.79
C LYS A 76 -9.66 -5.91 5.13
N GLY A 77 -8.84 -4.92 5.42
CA GLY A 77 -9.34 -3.57 5.69
C GLY A 77 -10.14 -3.03 4.52
N ILE A 78 -9.62 -3.15 3.31
CA ILE A 78 -10.28 -2.62 2.11
C ILE A 78 -11.53 -3.43 1.77
N THR A 79 -11.46 -4.75 1.86
CA THR A 79 -12.56 -5.62 1.38
C THR A 79 -13.61 -5.90 2.45
N GLU A 80 -13.26 -5.84 3.73
CA GLU A 80 -14.16 -6.26 4.80
C GLU A 80 -14.47 -5.17 5.83
N TRP A 81 -13.46 -4.40 6.29
CA TRP A 81 -13.63 -3.53 7.46
C TRP A 81 -14.07 -2.10 7.14
N LEU A 82 -13.65 -1.56 6.00
CA LEU A 82 -13.92 -0.16 5.63
C LEU A 82 -15.40 0.22 5.68
N PRO A 83 -16.32 -0.56 5.10
CA PRO A 83 -17.74 -0.16 5.12
C PRO A 83 -18.28 0.00 6.54
N GLY A 84 -17.91 -0.89 7.46
CA GLY A 84 -18.32 -0.80 8.85
C GLY A 84 -17.74 0.41 9.57
N TRP A 85 -16.46 0.70 9.33
CA TRP A 85 -15.82 1.87 9.92
C TRP A 85 -16.46 3.17 9.42
N LYS A 86 -16.74 3.25 8.14
CA LYS A 86 -17.41 4.44 7.56
C LYS A 86 -18.77 4.65 8.18
N ALA A 87 -19.55 3.59 8.34
CA ALA A 87 -20.87 3.66 8.94
C ALA A 87 -20.83 4.10 10.41
N LYS A 88 -19.74 3.82 11.12
CA LYS A 88 -19.57 4.15 12.55
C LYS A 88 -18.75 5.42 12.78
N GLY A 89 -18.52 6.22 11.74
CA GLY A 89 -17.75 7.47 11.87
C GLY A 89 -16.27 7.24 12.16
N TRP A 90 -15.70 6.15 11.65
CA TRP A 90 -14.28 5.79 11.80
C TRP A 90 -13.90 5.50 13.25
N ARG A 91 -14.83 4.90 13.99
CA ARG A 91 -14.59 4.49 15.37
C ARG A 91 -14.80 3.00 15.54
N THR A 92 -14.07 2.42 16.49
CA THR A 92 -14.25 1.02 16.87
C THR A 92 -15.51 0.85 17.72
N ALA A 93 -15.87 -0.39 18.03
CA ALA A 93 -16.99 -0.69 18.93
C ALA A 93 -16.79 -0.05 20.31
N ALA A 94 -15.55 0.12 20.76
CA ALA A 94 -15.21 0.80 22.01
C ALA A 94 -15.18 2.32 21.88
N LYS A 95 -15.65 2.87 20.78
CA LYS A 95 -15.71 4.32 20.49
C LYS A 95 -14.33 4.99 20.41
N GLN A 96 -13.29 4.20 20.19
CA GLN A 96 -11.95 4.72 19.95
C GLN A 96 -11.71 4.91 18.45
N PRO A 97 -10.85 5.87 18.05
CA PRO A 97 -10.52 6.01 16.62
C PRO A 97 -9.96 4.71 16.06
N VAL A 98 -10.29 4.40 14.81
CA VAL A 98 -9.73 3.25 14.11
C VAL A 98 -8.20 3.45 14.01
N LYS A 99 -7.44 2.40 14.30
CA LYS A 99 -5.98 2.46 14.18
C LYS A 99 -5.59 2.74 12.74
N ASN A 100 -4.60 3.63 12.53
CA ASN A 100 -4.15 4.07 11.21
C ASN A 100 -5.26 4.75 10.39
N VAL A 101 -6.19 5.41 11.07
CA VAL A 101 -7.35 6.02 10.43
C VAL A 101 -6.97 7.00 9.34
N ASP A 102 -5.89 7.76 9.52
CA ASP A 102 -5.38 8.69 8.52
C ASP A 102 -5.10 8.00 7.19
N LEU A 103 -4.44 6.85 7.23
CA LEU A 103 -4.12 6.08 6.03
C LEU A 103 -5.35 5.37 5.46
N TRP A 104 -6.23 4.85 6.32
CA TRP A 104 -7.48 4.24 5.85
C TRP A 104 -8.37 5.23 5.12
N GLN A 105 -8.47 6.45 5.64
CA GLN A 105 -9.25 7.50 4.98
C GLN A 105 -8.63 7.90 3.65
N ALA A 106 -7.30 7.99 3.56
CA ALA A 106 -6.60 8.28 2.31
C ALA A 106 -6.83 7.19 1.27
N LEU A 107 -6.75 5.92 1.69
CA LEU A 107 -7.02 4.78 0.80
C LEU A 107 -8.47 4.79 0.31
N ASP A 108 -9.41 5.01 1.20
CA ASP A 108 -10.83 5.07 0.84
C ASP A 108 -11.09 6.16 -0.20
N ALA A 109 -10.54 7.34 0.01
CA ALA A 109 -10.70 8.45 -0.95
C ALA A 109 -10.12 8.08 -2.32
N LEU A 110 -8.95 7.46 -2.37
CA LEU A 110 -8.35 7.03 -3.63
C LEU A 110 -9.18 5.97 -4.34
N VAL A 111 -9.72 5.01 -3.60
CA VAL A 111 -10.54 3.95 -4.19
C VAL A 111 -11.87 4.49 -4.69
N GLN A 112 -12.50 5.39 -3.93
CA GLN A 112 -13.84 5.90 -4.27
C GLN A 112 -13.83 7.00 -5.33
N ASN A 113 -12.81 7.85 -5.33
CA ASN A 113 -12.84 9.09 -6.12
C ASN A 113 -11.94 9.08 -7.35
N SER A 114 -11.06 8.10 -7.50
CA SER A 114 -10.10 8.06 -8.61
C SER A 114 -10.70 7.56 -9.93
N GLY A 115 -11.79 6.82 -9.86
CA GLY A 115 -12.33 6.13 -11.03
C GLY A 115 -11.59 4.84 -11.38
N HIS A 116 -10.58 4.46 -10.63
CA HIS A 116 -9.87 3.20 -10.85
C HIS A 116 -10.77 1.99 -10.59
N VAL A 117 -10.62 0.97 -11.43
CA VAL A 117 -11.21 -0.35 -11.19
C VAL A 117 -10.07 -1.24 -10.70
N ILE A 118 -10.14 -1.67 -9.46
CA ILE A 118 -9.02 -2.37 -8.82
C ILE A 118 -9.40 -3.82 -8.50
N ASP A 119 -8.58 -4.74 -9.00
CA ASP A 119 -8.63 -6.15 -8.65
C ASP A 119 -7.54 -6.40 -7.62
N TRP A 120 -7.93 -6.64 -6.38
CA TRP A 120 -7.02 -6.85 -5.26
C TRP A 120 -6.58 -8.31 -5.22
N ARG A 121 -5.28 -8.56 -5.34
CA ARG A 121 -4.71 -9.91 -5.38
C ARG A 121 -3.75 -10.11 -4.22
N TRP A 122 -4.10 -11.05 -3.33
CA TRP A 122 -3.17 -11.42 -2.28
C TRP A 122 -2.13 -12.37 -2.85
N VAL A 123 -0.85 -12.09 -2.57
CA VAL A 123 0.26 -12.99 -2.87
C VAL A 123 0.84 -13.48 -1.56
N LYS A 124 1.05 -14.78 -1.46
CA LYS A 124 1.71 -15.37 -0.31
C LYS A 124 3.18 -14.94 -0.37
N GLY A 125 3.61 -14.17 0.65
CA GLY A 125 4.86 -13.42 0.64
C GLY A 125 6.07 -14.18 0.11
N HIS A 126 6.86 -13.52 -0.72
CA HIS A 126 8.17 -13.92 -1.21
C HIS A 126 8.25 -15.29 -1.92
N ALA A 127 7.13 -15.80 -2.42
CA ALA A 127 7.07 -17.14 -3.01
C ALA A 127 7.53 -17.16 -4.48
N GLY A 128 8.65 -16.50 -4.81
CA GLY A 128 9.24 -16.56 -6.14
C GLY A 128 8.59 -15.66 -7.18
N ASP A 129 7.69 -14.76 -6.77
CA ASP A 129 7.08 -13.78 -7.66
C ASP A 129 8.05 -12.62 -7.88
N VAL A 130 8.48 -12.43 -9.13
CA VAL A 130 9.49 -11.40 -9.47
C VAL A 130 9.02 -9.99 -9.12
N GLY A 131 7.74 -9.69 -9.38
CA GLY A 131 7.19 -8.37 -9.04
C GLY A 131 7.14 -8.12 -7.54
N ASN A 132 6.73 -9.12 -6.78
CA ASN A 132 6.71 -9.03 -5.33
C ASN A 132 8.12 -8.88 -4.74
N GLU A 133 9.09 -9.61 -5.28
CA GLU A 133 10.50 -9.50 -4.86
C GLU A 133 11.06 -8.11 -5.17
N ARG A 134 10.70 -7.53 -6.30
CA ARG A 134 11.13 -6.17 -6.65
C ARG A 134 10.52 -5.13 -5.70
N ALA A 135 9.25 -5.26 -5.36
CA ALA A 135 8.61 -4.38 -4.40
C ALA A 135 9.26 -4.51 -3.01
N ASP A 136 9.61 -5.73 -2.60
CA ASP A 136 10.33 -5.98 -1.35
C ASP A 136 11.69 -5.28 -1.36
N GLY A 137 12.45 -5.40 -2.44
CA GLY A 137 13.72 -4.72 -2.59
C GLY A 137 13.60 -3.20 -2.50
N LEU A 138 12.57 -2.63 -3.12
CA LEU A 138 12.29 -1.19 -3.02
C LEU A 138 11.91 -0.79 -1.60
N ALA A 139 11.12 -1.59 -0.90
CA ALA A 139 10.78 -1.33 0.50
C ALA A 139 12.02 -1.32 1.38
N ASN A 140 12.97 -2.21 1.14
CA ASN A 140 14.23 -2.25 1.90
C ASN A 140 15.11 -1.03 1.61
N LEU A 141 15.14 -0.54 0.37
CA LEU A 141 15.77 0.74 0.07
C LEU A 141 15.11 1.87 0.84
N GLY A 142 13.78 1.85 0.95
CA GLY A 142 13.03 2.80 1.73
C GLY A 142 13.41 2.77 3.21
N VAL A 143 13.64 1.58 3.77
CA VAL A 143 14.09 1.45 5.17
C VAL A 143 15.41 2.20 5.40
N GLU A 144 16.33 2.11 4.45
CA GLU A 144 17.60 2.85 4.55
C GLU A 144 17.37 4.36 4.61
N LEU A 145 16.42 4.88 3.83
CA LEU A 145 16.02 6.28 3.91
C LEU A 145 15.36 6.61 5.25
N GLY A 146 14.50 5.70 5.75
CA GLY A 146 13.80 5.87 7.03
C GLY A 146 14.73 5.83 8.24
N GLN A 147 15.90 5.21 8.11
CA GLN A 147 16.92 5.22 9.17
C GLN A 147 17.57 6.58 9.33
N GLY A 148 17.38 7.44 8.36
CA GLY A 148 17.97 8.75 8.38
C GLY A 148 19.43 8.70 7.95
N SER A 149 19.77 9.44 6.91
CA SER A 149 21.15 9.78 6.68
C SER A 149 21.47 10.95 7.59
N VAL A 150 22.08 10.67 8.63
CA VAL A 150 22.54 11.75 9.47
C VAL A 150 23.80 12.34 8.84
#